data_cd78f1acaed744fcb4eb01e458a222fa
#
_entry.id   cd78f1acaed744fcb4eb01e458a222fa
#
_cell.length_a   1.000
_cell.length_b   1.000
_cell.length_c   1.000
_cell.angle_alpha   90.00
_cell.angle_beta   90.00
_cell.angle_gamma   90.00
#
_symmetry.space_group_name_H-M   'P 1'
#
loop_
_entity.id
_entity.type
_entity.pdbx_description
1 polymer ?
#
loop_
_entity_poly.entity_id
_entity_poly.type
_entity_poly.pdbx_seq_one_letter_code
_entity_poly.pdbx_strand_id
1 'polypeptide(L)'
;GMPAPGRKFCRALKFDARHCIINVESGQAYGGKRVYRLLIVTTNQATKDMLASMEGWEALGVKPPRVRETVEDAVECMKKHPIDAIAVEDAPVFAPLADYLDRQAPAMPVFAIEADAKTQLETVRQTVNLLTRLRADDSNDEYDPAYMMEKQRAGWLRRVIGGLEPTAEDIVRGLKLYRCAMRPGVPCVLARLGVPEDDGFMTERWHYGGERLEIALRNFFGREHGHM
;
A
#
# COMPACT_ATOMS: atom_id res chain seq x y z
N GLY A 1 4.58 -33.03 40.22
CA GLY A 1 5.39 -32.04 39.54
C GLY A 1 5.24 -32.17 38.05
N MET A 2 4.53 -31.21 37.43
CA MET A 2 4.46 -31.11 35.96
C MET A 2 5.52 -30.10 35.50
N PRO A 3 6.27 -30.35 34.42
CA PRO A 3 7.23 -29.38 33.87
C PRO A 3 6.53 -28.33 33.04
N ALA A 4 7.06 -27.09 33.14
CA ALA A 4 6.62 -25.93 32.39
C ALA A 4 6.90 -26.04 30.87
N PRO A 5 6.09 -25.42 29.99
CA PRO A 5 6.32 -25.47 28.54
C PRO A 5 7.48 -24.56 28.13
N GLY A 6 8.39 -25.13 27.36
CA GLY A 6 9.62 -24.52 26.88
C GLY A 6 9.36 -23.37 25.90
N ARG A 7 10.15 -22.29 26.07
CA ARG A 7 10.29 -21.17 25.14
C ARG A 7 10.87 -21.67 23.82
N LYS A 8 10.11 -21.56 22.74
CA LYS A 8 10.65 -21.76 21.39
C LYS A 8 11.45 -20.50 20.99
N PHE A 9 12.75 -20.70 20.87
CA PHE A 9 13.67 -19.75 20.24
C PHE A 9 13.33 -19.60 18.76
N CYS A 10 12.93 -18.41 18.33
CA CYS A 10 12.92 -18.07 16.91
C CYS A 10 14.35 -17.95 16.40
N ARG A 11 14.69 -18.83 15.48
CA ARG A 11 15.98 -18.84 14.77
C ARG A 11 15.96 -17.72 13.72
N ALA A 12 16.86 -16.76 13.86
CA ALA A 12 17.10 -15.72 12.87
C ALA A 12 17.57 -16.37 11.55
N LEU A 13 16.78 -16.27 10.51
CA LEU A 13 17.19 -16.58 9.14
C LEU A 13 18.00 -15.41 8.59
N LYS A 14 19.30 -15.63 8.38
CA LYS A 14 20.15 -14.74 7.60
C LYS A 14 19.77 -14.91 6.13
N PHE A 15 19.19 -13.89 5.52
CA PHE A 15 18.97 -13.82 4.08
C PHE A 15 20.03 -12.98 3.40
N ASP A 16 20.45 -13.45 2.20
CA ASP A 16 21.53 -12.93 1.39
C ASP A 16 21.18 -11.58 0.73
N ALA A 17 22.20 -10.73 0.56
CA ALA A 17 22.14 -9.30 0.28
C ALA A 17 21.79 -8.96 -1.18
N ARG A 18 20.69 -9.46 -1.74
CA ARG A 18 20.21 -9.04 -3.07
C ARG A 18 18.76 -8.58 -3.13
N HIS A 19 18.06 -8.54 -2.01
CA HIS A 19 16.75 -7.93 -1.92
C HIS A 19 16.81 -6.93 -0.80
N CYS A 20 16.48 -5.67 -1.08
CA CYS A 20 16.34 -4.63 -0.09
C CYS A 20 15.15 -4.99 0.81
N ILE A 21 15.42 -5.80 1.84
CA ILE A 21 14.45 -6.14 2.87
C ILE A 21 14.28 -4.87 3.68
N ILE A 22 13.09 -4.30 3.63
CA ILE A 22 12.64 -3.38 4.67
C ILE A 22 12.73 -4.17 5.97
N ASN A 23 13.75 -3.88 6.78
CA ASN A 23 13.89 -4.47 8.10
C ASN A 23 12.68 -4.04 8.93
N VAL A 24 11.66 -4.88 8.95
CA VAL A 24 10.62 -4.82 9.94
C VAL A 24 11.23 -5.38 11.22
N GLU A 25 11.90 -4.52 12.00
CA GLU A 25 12.05 -4.83 13.40
C GLU A 25 10.65 -5.01 13.96
N SER A 26 10.30 -6.25 14.23
CA SER A 26 9.09 -6.65 14.93
C SER A 26 9.13 -6.03 16.33
N GLY A 27 8.65 -4.79 16.43
CA GLY A 27 8.41 -4.14 17.72
C GLY A 27 7.40 -4.99 18.47
N GLN A 28 7.82 -5.47 19.64
CA GLN A 28 7.01 -6.22 20.59
C GLN A 28 5.59 -5.61 20.69
N ALA A 29 4.60 -6.47 20.53
CA ALA A 29 3.21 -6.17 20.82
C ALA A 29 3.01 -5.99 22.34
N TYR A 30 3.33 -4.80 22.81
CA TYR A 30 2.73 -4.23 24.01
C TYR A 30 1.52 -3.44 23.54
N GLY A 31 0.37 -3.50 24.24
CA GLY A 31 -0.91 -2.88 23.87
C GLY A 31 -0.90 -1.36 23.68
N GLY A 32 0.10 -0.82 23.03
CA GLY A 32 0.28 0.55 22.62
C GLY A 32 -0.17 0.75 21.17
N LYS A 33 -1.00 1.75 20.97
CA LYS A 33 -1.46 2.21 19.65
C LYS A 33 -0.23 2.38 18.75
N ARG A 34 -0.15 1.61 17.67
CA ARG A 34 1.00 1.64 16.74
C ARG A 34 1.07 2.99 16.05
N VAL A 35 2.25 3.57 15.96
CA VAL A 35 2.46 4.90 15.37
C VAL A 35 3.11 4.74 14.01
N TYR A 36 2.43 5.22 12.96
CA TYR A 36 2.91 5.18 11.58
C TYR A 36 3.89 6.32 11.28
N ARG A 37 4.78 6.10 10.33
CA ARG A 37 5.80 7.05 9.87
C ARG A 37 5.60 7.36 8.40
N LEU A 38 5.38 8.62 8.09
CA LEU A 38 5.11 9.10 6.74
C LEU A 38 6.32 9.88 6.22
N LEU A 39 6.54 9.79 4.91
CA LEU A 39 7.49 10.61 4.17
C LEU A 39 6.73 11.45 3.15
N ILE A 40 7.05 12.74 3.06
CA ILE A 40 6.50 13.66 2.05
C ILE A 40 7.65 14.22 1.25
N VAL A 41 7.56 14.13 -0.08
CA VAL A 41 8.59 14.61 -1.00
C VAL A 41 8.00 15.76 -1.82
N THR A 42 8.47 16.98 -1.53
CA THR A 42 7.97 18.21 -2.15
C THR A 42 9.00 19.31 -2.09
N THR A 43 9.06 20.12 -3.15
CA THR A 43 9.80 21.38 -3.19
C THR A 43 8.92 22.59 -2.87
N ASN A 44 7.60 22.40 -2.83
CA ASN A 44 6.63 23.48 -2.63
C ASN A 44 6.69 24.01 -1.19
N GLN A 45 7.10 25.28 -1.04
CA GLN A 45 7.23 25.91 0.27
C GLN A 45 5.89 26.05 0.99
N ALA A 46 4.81 26.40 0.28
CA ALA A 46 3.48 26.51 0.89
C ALA A 46 3.00 25.16 1.47
N THR A 47 3.28 24.05 0.79
CA THR A 47 3.01 22.70 1.31
C THR A 47 3.83 22.44 2.57
N LYS A 48 5.12 22.78 2.59
CA LYS A 48 5.98 22.60 3.77
C LYS A 48 5.49 23.40 4.97
N ASP A 49 5.10 24.65 4.75
CA ASP A 49 4.59 25.55 5.79
C ASP A 49 3.24 25.04 6.34
N MET A 50 2.35 24.59 5.46
CA MET A 50 1.10 23.95 5.85
C MET A 50 1.37 22.72 6.74
N LEU A 51 2.22 21.79 6.30
CA LEU A 51 2.55 20.58 7.04
C LEU A 51 3.18 20.86 8.40
N ALA A 52 4.02 21.90 8.49
CA ALA A 52 4.66 22.32 9.73
C ALA A 52 3.65 22.92 10.73
N SER A 53 2.60 23.58 10.23
CA SER A 53 1.54 24.16 11.05
C SER A 53 0.40 23.19 11.42
N MET A 54 0.35 22.01 10.77
CA MET A 54 -0.71 21.04 10.99
C MET A 54 -0.60 20.37 12.36
N GLU A 55 -1.72 20.34 13.05
CA GLU A 55 -1.92 19.58 14.28
C GLU A 55 -2.76 18.31 14.01
N GLY A 56 -2.82 17.42 15.00
CA GLY A 56 -3.69 16.24 14.92
C GLY A 56 -3.05 14.96 14.40
N TRP A 57 -1.77 14.97 14.06
CA TRP A 57 -1.02 13.78 13.62
C TRP A 57 -1.10 12.62 14.62
N GLU A 58 -0.91 12.92 15.90
CA GLU A 58 -0.96 11.92 16.97
C GLU A 58 -2.34 11.29 17.13
N ALA A 59 -3.41 12.08 16.93
CA ALA A 59 -4.79 11.57 16.99
C ALA A 59 -5.05 10.52 15.90
N LEU A 60 -4.39 10.62 14.76
CA LEU A 60 -4.42 9.64 13.68
C LEU A 60 -3.45 8.46 13.90
N GLY A 61 -2.65 8.46 14.97
CA GLY A 61 -1.63 7.46 15.20
C GLY A 61 -0.43 7.60 14.25
N VAL A 62 -0.10 8.82 13.87
CA VAL A 62 1.00 9.14 12.94
C VAL A 62 1.98 10.07 13.62
N LYS A 63 3.28 9.88 13.40
CA LYS A 63 4.28 10.91 13.74
C LYS A 63 4.24 12.04 12.71
N PRO A 64 4.58 13.29 13.09
CA PRO A 64 4.78 14.35 12.13
C PRO A 64 5.63 13.85 10.95
N PRO A 65 5.19 14.07 9.70
CA PRO A 65 5.84 13.49 8.54
C PRO A 65 7.26 14.04 8.35
N ARG A 66 8.14 13.20 7.83
CA ARG A 66 9.44 13.66 7.35
C ARG A 66 9.26 14.30 5.99
N VAL A 67 9.85 15.48 5.78
CA VAL A 67 9.82 16.17 4.48
C VAL A 67 11.19 16.06 3.83
N ARG A 68 11.22 15.79 2.51
CA ARG A 68 12.43 15.78 1.67
C ARG A 68 12.14 16.53 0.38
N GLU A 69 13.18 17.10 -0.22
CA GLU A 69 13.06 17.96 -1.40
C GLU A 69 13.66 17.32 -2.65
N THR A 70 14.43 16.25 -2.50
CA THR A 70 15.06 15.54 -3.62
C THR A 70 14.72 14.04 -3.60
N VAL A 71 14.88 13.41 -4.76
CA VAL A 71 14.71 11.96 -4.90
C VAL A 71 15.76 11.22 -4.09
N GLU A 72 17.00 11.70 -4.13
CA GLU A 72 18.14 11.11 -3.45
C GLU A 72 17.93 11.10 -1.94
N ASP A 73 17.54 12.23 -1.36
CA ASP A 73 17.26 12.36 0.08
C ASP A 73 16.08 11.49 0.51
N ALA A 74 15.06 11.38 -0.34
CA ALA A 74 13.90 10.52 -0.09
C ALA A 74 14.31 9.05 -0.05
N VAL A 75 15.08 8.58 -1.04
CA VAL A 75 15.59 7.20 -1.10
C VAL A 75 16.52 6.93 0.08
N GLU A 76 17.40 7.84 0.42
CA GLU A 76 18.28 7.70 1.58
C GLU A 76 17.48 7.64 2.89
N CYS A 77 16.45 8.47 3.02
CA CYS A 77 15.55 8.45 4.18
C CYS A 77 14.83 7.10 4.32
N MET A 78 14.33 6.53 3.22
CA MET A 78 13.68 5.21 3.22
C MET A 78 14.64 4.07 3.57
N LYS A 79 15.92 4.18 3.19
CA LYS A 79 16.95 3.20 3.55
C LYS A 79 17.33 3.24 5.04
N LYS A 80 17.33 4.44 5.62
CA LYS A 80 17.76 4.67 7.02
C LYS A 80 16.63 4.52 8.03
N HIS A 81 15.38 4.71 7.60
CA HIS A 81 14.22 4.75 8.49
C HIS A 81 13.07 3.92 7.93
N PRO A 82 12.36 3.19 8.79
CA PRO A 82 11.12 2.54 8.39
C PRO A 82 10.08 3.62 8.05
N ILE A 83 9.64 3.63 6.80
CA ILE A 83 8.58 4.48 6.27
C ILE A 83 7.39 3.58 5.92
N ASP A 84 6.20 3.96 6.36
CA ASP A 84 4.99 3.17 6.19
C ASP A 84 4.18 3.58 4.94
N ALA A 85 4.21 4.87 4.60
CA ALA A 85 3.62 5.41 3.36
C ALA A 85 4.34 6.69 2.94
N ILE A 86 4.24 7.03 1.65
CA ILE A 86 4.90 8.18 1.06
C ILE A 86 3.91 9.06 0.30
N ALA A 87 4.11 10.37 0.33
CA ALA A 87 3.49 11.29 -0.61
C ALA A 87 4.57 11.93 -1.49
N VAL A 88 4.26 12.07 -2.77
CA VAL A 88 5.19 12.67 -3.74
C VAL A 88 4.44 13.75 -4.50
N GLU A 89 5.04 14.94 -4.56
CA GLU A 89 4.54 16.05 -5.37
C GLU A 89 4.45 15.62 -6.85
N ASP A 90 3.36 16.01 -7.50
CA ASP A 90 3.12 15.68 -8.91
C ASP A 90 3.94 16.62 -9.82
N ALA A 91 5.24 16.40 -9.83
CA ALA A 91 6.18 17.16 -10.64
C ALA A 91 7.15 16.22 -11.38
N PRO A 92 7.54 16.53 -12.64
CA PRO A 92 8.42 15.68 -13.43
C PRO A 92 9.76 15.35 -12.77
N VAL A 93 10.27 16.24 -11.92
CA VAL A 93 11.54 16.04 -11.18
C VAL A 93 11.47 14.81 -10.26
N PHE A 94 10.29 14.40 -9.81
CA PHE A 94 10.08 13.25 -8.95
C PHE A 94 9.70 11.95 -9.68
N ALA A 95 9.62 11.95 -11.01
CA ALA A 95 9.35 10.73 -11.79
C ALA A 95 10.30 9.56 -11.47
N PRO A 96 11.62 9.77 -11.27
CA PRO A 96 12.54 8.68 -10.91
C PRO A 96 12.21 8.03 -9.55
N LEU A 97 11.57 8.77 -8.64
CA LEU A 97 11.12 8.22 -7.35
C LEU A 97 9.94 7.27 -7.53
N ALA A 98 9.01 7.58 -8.45
CA ALA A 98 7.91 6.68 -8.79
C ALA A 98 8.45 5.34 -9.34
N ASP A 99 9.41 5.39 -10.27
CA ASP A 99 10.07 4.20 -10.82
C ASP A 99 10.84 3.40 -9.74
N TYR A 100 11.43 4.09 -8.79
CA TYR A 100 12.09 3.44 -7.65
C TYR A 100 11.07 2.70 -6.77
N LEU A 101 9.95 3.36 -6.43
CA LEU A 101 8.88 2.78 -5.61
C LEU A 101 8.25 1.55 -6.29
N ASP A 102 8.03 1.60 -7.61
CA ASP A 102 7.45 0.48 -8.37
C ASP A 102 8.34 -0.76 -8.33
N ARG A 103 9.65 -0.56 -8.36
CA ARG A 103 10.64 -1.66 -8.36
C ARG A 103 11.00 -2.16 -6.97
N GLN A 104 11.15 -1.27 -6.00
CA GLN A 104 11.73 -1.60 -4.70
C GLN A 104 10.70 -1.67 -3.56
N ALA A 105 9.55 -1.01 -3.71
CA ALA A 105 8.52 -0.96 -2.68
C ALA A 105 7.10 -0.97 -3.29
N PRO A 106 6.73 -2.00 -4.09
CA PRO A 106 5.44 -2.05 -4.80
C PRO A 106 4.22 -2.08 -3.86
N ALA A 107 4.40 -2.53 -2.63
CA ALA A 107 3.37 -2.57 -1.60
C ALA A 107 3.25 -1.28 -0.78
N MET A 108 4.14 -0.30 -0.97
CA MET A 108 4.10 0.95 -0.20
C MET A 108 2.97 1.85 -0.70
N PRO A 109 2.00 2.24 0.16
CA PRO A 109 0.97 3.19 -0.23
C PRO A 109 1.55 4.55 -0.61
N VAL A 110 1.03 5.15 -1.69
CA VAL A 110 1.38 6.50 -2.12
C VAL A 110 0.15 7.39 -1.96
N PHE A 111 0.17 8.34 -1.03
CA PHE A 111 -0.95 9.24 -0.80
C PHE A 111 -0.78 10.60 -1.49
N ALA A 112 -1.89 11.32 -1.67
CA ALA A 112 -1.87 12.63 -2.31
C ALA A 112 -1.34 13.71 -1.35
N ILE A 113 -0.70 14.74 -1.91
CA ILE A 113 -0.46 16.02 -1.24
C ILE A 113 -1.65 16.91 -1.56
N GLU A 114 -2.30 17.41 -0.53
CA GLU A 114 -3.50 18.24 -0.65
C GLU A 114 -3.18 19.71 -0.45
N ALA A 115 -4.08 20.59 -0.95
CA ALA A 115 -3.87 22.02 -0.88
C ALA A 115 -4.16 22.62 0.51
N ASP A 116 -4.96 21.93 1.32
CA ASP A 116 -5.35 22.40 2.64
C ASP A 116 -5.18 21.34 3.74
N ALA A 117 -4.97 21.79 4.97
CA ALA A 117 -4.67 20.93 6.11
C ALA A 117 -5.80 19.95 6.45
N LYS A 118 -7.08 20.35 6.29
CA LYS A 118 -8.23 19.50 6.61
C LYS A 118 -8.31 18.31 5.64
N THR A 119 -8.21 18.57 4.36
CA THR A 119 -8.21 17.54 3.31
C THR A 119 -6.96 16.66 3.45
N GLN A 120 -5.82 17.23 3.78
CA GLN A 120 -4.58 16.47 4.03
C GLN A 120 -4.76 15.49 5.21
N LEU A 121 -5.36 15.89 6.32
CA LEU A 121 -5.65 15.01 7.45
C LEU A 121 -6.60 13.87 7.05
N GLU A 122 -7.60 14.14 6.21
CA GLU A 122 -8.52 13.11 5.73
C GLU A 122 -7.81 12.10 4.83
N THR A 123 -6.97 12.57 3.91
CA THR A 123 -6.12 11.73 3.06
C THR A 123 -5.16 10.87 3.89
N VAL A 124 -4.57 11.42 4.93
CA VAL A 124 -3.73 10.66 5.88
C VAL A 124 -4.56 9.63 6.64
N ARG A 125 -5.79 9.97 7.07
CA ARG A 125 -6.70 9.01 7.73
C ARG A 125 -7.01 7.81 6.84
N GLN A 126 -7.32 8.05 5.56
CA GLN A 126 -7.54 6.97 4.58
C GLN A 126 -6.30 6.10 4.41
N THR A 127 -5.12 6.72 4.36
CA THR A 127 -3.83 6.03 4.29
C THR A 127 -3.60 5.15 5.52
N VAL A 128 -3.84 5.65 6.72
CA VAL A 128 -3.73 4.88 7.97
C VAL A 128 -4.72 3.71 8.01
N ASN A 129 -5.94 3.91 7.52
CA ASN A 129 -6.93 2.84 7.41
C ASN A 129 -6.45 1.73 6.44
N LEU A 130 -5.83 2.09 5.32
CA LEU A 130 -5.22 1.10 4.42
C LEU A 130 -4.05 0.38 5.10
N LEU A 131 -3.12 1.11 5.71
CA LEU A 131 -1.98 0.52 6.44
C LEU A 131 -2.43 -0.46 7.53
N THR A 132 -3.50 -0.14 8.23
CA THR A 132 -4.07 -1.01 9.25
C THR A 132 -4.62 -2.31 8.63
N ARG A 133 -5.29 -2.23 7.47
CA ARG A 133 -5.80 -3.41 6.77
C ARG A 133 -4.68 -4.28 6.19
N LEU A 134 -3.65 -3.65 5.62
CA LEU A 134 -2.49 -4.38 5.08
C LEU A 134 -1.77 -5.20 6.16
N ARG A 135 -1.90 -4.79 7.42
CA ARG A 135 -1.23 -5.44 8.56
C ARG A 135 -2.14 -6.28 9.44
N ALA A 136 -3.46 -6.15 9.32
CA ALA A 136 -4.40 -6.94 10.12
C ALA A 136 -4.27 -8.46 9.82
N ASP A 137 -3.80 -8.81 8.63
CA ASP A 137 -3.52 -10.18 8.21
C ASP A 137 -2.08 -10.66 8.54
N ASP A 138 -1.25 -9.82 9.20
CA ASP A 138 0.13 -10.19 9.62
C ASP A 138 0.19 -11.37 10.62
N SER A 139 -0.96 -11.88 11.08
CA SER A 139 -1.03 -13.08 11.93
C SER A 139 -0.74 -14.37 11.16
N ASN A 140 -0.66 -14.32 9.83
CA ASN A 140 -0.32 -15.42 8.96
C ASN A 140 0.96 -15.07 8.20
N ASP A 141 2.10 -15.60 8.62
CA ASP A 141 3.46 -15.41 8.05
C ASP A 141 3.58 -15.73 6.53
N GLU A 142 2.47 -16.02 5.86
CA GLU A 142 2.43 -16.60 4.51
C GLU A 142 2.10 -15.59 3.40
N TYR A 143 1.74 -14.33 3.71
CA TYR A 143 1.31 -13.38 2.68
C TYR A 143 2.35 -12.28 2.38
N ASP A 144 2.78 -12.26 1.11
CA ASP A 144 3.59 -11.17 0.55
C ASP A 144 2.82 -9.81 0.67
N PRO A 145 3.47 -8.74 1.19
CA PRO A 145 2.88 -7.40 1.25
C PRO A 145 2.35 -6.90 -0.10
N ALA A 146 2.98 -7.29 -1.22
CA ALA A 146 2.51 -6.94 -2.56
C ALA A 146 1.17 -7.60 -2.88
N TYR A 147 0.96 -8.86 -2.50
CA TYR A 147 -0.31 -9.56 -2.63
C TYR A 147 -1.41 -8.89 -1.80
N MET A 148 -1.11 -8.51 -0.57
CA MET A 148 -2.07 -7.79 0.28
C MET A 148 -2.49 -6.45 -0.29
N MET A 149 -1.55 -5.67 -0.82
CA MET A 149 -1.86 -4.42 -1.52
C MET A 149 -2.78 -4.66 -2.72
N GLU A 150 -2.52 -5.72 -3.48
CA GLU A 150 -3.31 -6.07 -4.65
C GLU A 150 -4.75 -6.47 -4.28
N LYS A 151 -4.93 -7.24 -3.21
CA LYS A 151 -6.25 -7.59 -2.65
C LYS A 151 -7.03 -6.35 -2.20
N GLN A 152 -6.36 -5.40 -1.53
CA GLN A 152 -6.98 -4.14 -1.13
C GLN A 152 -7.35 -3.28 -2.35
N ARG A 153 -6.50 -3.23 -3.37
CA ARG A 153 -6.75 -2.56 -4.65
C ARG A 153 -7.98 -3.13 -5.35
N ALA A 154 -8.05 -4.45 -5.50
CA ALA A 154 -9.19 -5.13 -6.12
C ALA A 154 -10.51 -4.82 -5.37
N GLY A 155 -10.48 -4.85 -4.04
CA GLY A 155 -11.65 -4.48 -3.22
C GLY A 155 -12.08 -3.04 -3.43
N TRP A 156 -11.13 -2.11 -3.53
CA TRP A 156 -11.42 -0.70 -3.80
C TRP A 156 -11.98 -0.50 -5.22
N LEU A 157 -11.39 -1.13 -6.24
CA LEU A 157 -11.90 -1.06 -7.62
C LEU A 157 -13.34 -1.57 -7.76
N ARG A 158 -13.69 -2.65 -7.05
CA ARG A 158 -15.09 -3.13 -7.01
C ARG A 158 -16.05 -2.07 -6.47
N ARG A 159 -15.63 -1.28 -5.45
CA ARG A 159 -16.44 -0.16 -4.94
C ARG A 159 -16.58 0.96 -5.97
N VAL A 160 -15.49 1.33 -6.65
CA VAL A 160 -15.52 2.34 -7.73
C VAL A 160 -16.50 1.91 -8.83
N ILE A 161 -16.37 0.68 -9.33
CA ILE A 161 -17.24 0.13 -10.38
C ILE A 161 -18.70 0.04 -9.90
N GLY A 162 -18.92 -0.26 -8.63
CA GLY A 162 -20.24 -0.30 -8.01
C GLY A 162 -20.83 1.07 -7.67
N GLY A 163 -20.13 2.19 -7.99
CA GLY A 163 -20.61 3.55 -7.72
C GLY A 163 -20.62 3.90 -6.22
N LEU A 164 -19.79 3.26 -5.41
CA LEU A 164 -19.73 3.48 -3.95
C LEU A 164 -18.70 4.53 -3.53
N GLU A 165 -17.86 4.99 -4.43
CA GLU A 165 -16.93 6.10 -4.17
C GLU A 165 -17.63 7.43 -4.46
N PRO A 166 -17.63 8.39 -3.52
CA PRO A 166 -18.55 9.53 -3.57
C PRO A 166 -18.19 10.59 -4.59
N THR A 167 -16.91 10.82 -4.88
CA THR A 167 -16.45 11.90 -5.77
C THR A 167 -15.36 11.46 -6.75
N ALA A 168 -15.19 12.25 -7.81
CA ALA A 168 -14.10 12.06 -8.77
C ALA A 168 -12.74 12.25 -8.11
N GLU A 169 -12.62 13.20 -7.18
CA GLU A 169 -11.40 13.46 -6.41
C GLU A 169 -11.03 12.26 -5.54
N ASP A 170 -12.01 11.61 -4.90
CA ASP A 170 -11.76 10.39 -4.10
C ASP A 170 -11.27 9.25 -4.98
N ILE A 171 -11.79 9.13 -6.21
CA ILE A 171 -11.31 8.14 -7.17
C ILE A 171 -9.85 8.45 -7.55
N VAL A 172 -9.51 9.70 -7.85
CA VAL A 172 -8.12 10.10 -8.18
C VAL A 172 -7.17 9.82 -7.02
N ARG A 173 -7.56 10.15 -5.78
CA ARG A 173 -6.79 9.83 -4.58
C ARG A 173 -6.60 8.31 -4.42
N GLY A 174 -7.66 7.55 -4.63
CA GLY A 174 -7.64 6.09 -4.54
C GLY A 174 -6.74 5.46 -5.60
N LEU A 175 -6.74 5.92 -6.85
CA LEU A 175 -5.82 5.45 -7.88
C LEU A 175 -4.36 5.55 -7.43
N LYS A 176 -3.99 6.65 -6.79
CA LYS A 176 -2.65 6.89 -6.24
C LYS A 176 -2.37 6.00 -5.03
N LEU A 177 -3.27 6.02 -4.05
CA LEU A 177 -3.14 5.31 -2.77
C LEU A 177 -3.00 3.79 -2.93
N TYR A 178 -3.81 3.21 -3.82
CA TYR A 178 -3.81 1.77 -4.10
C TYR A 178 -2.84 1.39 -5.23
N ARG A 179 -2.00 2.31 -5.70
CA ARG A 179 -0.99 2.05 -6.75
C ARG A 179 -1.61 1.48 -8.02
N CYS A 180 -2.74 2.02 -8.47
CA CYS A 180 -3.36 1.62 -9.72
C CYS A 180 -2.60 2.19 -10.92
N ALA A 181 -2.38 1.38 -11.96
CA ALA A 181 -1.77 1.84 -13.21
C ALA A 181 -2.73 2.70 -14.06
N MET A 182 -4.02 2.66 -13.77
CA MET A 182 -5.02 3.50 -14.45
C MET A 182 -4.77 4.98 -14.18
N ARG A 183 -4.99 5.79 -15.21
CA ARG A 183 -4.83 7.25 -15.15
C ARG A 183 -6.15 7.93 -15.44
N PRO A 184 -6.51 9.03 -14.74
CA PRO A 184 -7.68 9.82 -15.05
C PRO A 184 -7.67 10.29 -16.52
N GLY A 185 -8.83 10.24 -17.20
CA GLY A 185 -8.95 10.66 -18.59
C GLY A 185 -8.43 9.70 -19.65
N VAL A 186 -7.79 8.59 -19.27
CA VAL A 186 -7.37 7.54 -20.19
C VAL A 186 -8.48 6.50 -20.32
N PRO A 187 -8.93 6.16 -21.52
CA PRO A 187 -9.92 5.10 -21.72
C PRO A 187 -9.43 3.76 -21.18
N CYS A 188 -10.29 3.05 -20.47
CA CYS A 188 -10.04 1.69 -20.00
C CYS A 188 -11.17 0.76 -20.46
N VAL A 189 -10.87 -0.52 -20.56
CA VAL A 189 -11.85 -1.56 -20.89
C VAL A 189 -12.14 -2.34 -19.62
N LEU A 190 -13.41 -2.43 -19.26
CA LEU A 190 -13.90 -3.30 -18.21
C LEU A 190 -14.38 -4.60 -18.85
N ALA A 191 -13.74 -5.71 -18.53
CA ALA A 191 -14.16 -7.04 -18.94
C ALA A 191 -14.67 -7.83 -17.73
N ARG A 192 -15.82 -8.47 -17.87
CA ARG A 192 -16.35 -9.42 -16.88
C ARG A 192 -16.19 -10.83 -17.41
N LEU A 193 -15.44 -11.63 -16.68
CA LEU A 193 -15.34 -13.06 -16.94
C LEU A 193 -16.34 -13.79 -16.04
N GLY A 194 -17.16 -14.62 -16.63
CA GLY A 194 -18.08 -15.51 -15.90
C GLY A 194 -17.68 -16.95 -16.15
N VAL A 195 -17.60 -17.74 -15.09
CA VAL A 195 -17.51 -19.20 -15.17
C VAL A 195 -18.90 -19.73 -14.88
N PRO A 196 -19.59 -20.37 -15.84
CA PRO A 196 -20.90 -20.97 -15.60
C PRO A 196 -20.81 -22.01 -14.48
N GLU A 197 -21.78 -22.01 -13.57
CA GLU A 197 -21.81 -22.94 -12.44
C GLU A 197 -22.07 -24.38 -12.89
N ASP A 198 -22.77 -24.55 -14.00
CA ASP A 198 -23.26 -25.81 -14.56
C ASP A 198 -22.28 -26.50 -15.53
N ASP A 199 -21.16 -25.85 -15.88
CA ASP A 199 -20.19 -26.42 -16.82
C ASP A 199 -19.12 -27.32 -16.16
N GLY A 200 -19.18 -27.48 -14.86
CA GLY A 200 -18.23 -28.29 -14.09
C GLY A 200 -16.80 -27.76 -14.03
N PHE A 201 -16.53 -26.55 -14.56
CA PHE A 201 -15.18 -26.00 -14.62
C PHE A 201 -14.54 -25.92 -13.24
N MET A 202 -15.23 -25.34 -12.25
CA MET A 202 -14.70 -25.15 -10.90
C MET A 202 -14.66 -26.42 -10.06
N THR A 203 -15.41 -27.45 -10.44
CA THR A 203 -15.53 -28.70 -9.67
C THR A 203 -14.73 -29.83 -10.27
N GLU A 204 -14.65 -29.91 -11.60
CA GLU A 204 -14.07 -31.07 -12.32
C GLU A 204 -12.72 -30.73 -12.99
N ARG A 205 -12.58 -29.51 -13.55
CA ARG A 205 -11.41 -29.11 -14.32
C ARG A 205 -10.44 -28.24 -13.54
N TRP A 206 -10.94 -27.38 -12.64
CA TRP A 206 -10.14 -26.49 -11.84
C TRP A 206 -10.22 -26.84 -10.35
N HIS A 207 -9.28 -27.65 -9.87
CA HIS A 207 -9.25 -28.15 -8.48
C HIS A 207 -8.60 -27.20 -7.46
N TYR A 208 -8.14 -26.01 -7.87
CA TYR A 208 -7.27 -25.17 -7.06
C TYR A 208 -8.00 -24.01 -6.36
N GLY A 209 -9.33 -23.91 -6.51
CA GLY A 209 -10.14 -22.84 -5.92
C GLY A 209 -10.09 -21.51 -6.67
N GLY A 210 -10.97 -20.58 -6.27
CA GLY A 210 -11.15 -19.30 -6.95
C GLY A 210 -9.96 -18.36 -6.87
N GLU A 211 -9.25 -18.32 -5.75
CA GLU A 211 -8.07 -17.47 -5.58
C GLU A 211 -6.94 -17.84 -6.55
N ARG A 212 -6.69 -19.12 -6.76
CA ARG A 212 -5.68 -19.56 -7.75
C ARG A 212 -6.12 -19.31 -9.18
N LEU A 213 -7.43 -19.36 -9.46
CA LEU A 213 -7.95 -18.97 -10.78
C LEU A 213 -7.71 -17.49 -11.03
N GLU A 214 -7.96 -16.63 -10.06
CA GLU A 214 -7.67 -15.19 -10.13
C GLU A 214 -6.18 -14.94 -10.43
N ILE A 215 -5.28 -15.61 -9.72
CA ILE A 215 -3.83 -15.52 -9.96
C ILE A 215 -3.46 -15.98 -11.37
N ALA A 216 -4.04 -17.09 -11.84
CA ALA A 216 -3.77 -17.61 -13.18
C ALA A 216 -4.24 -16.66 -14.28
N LEU A 217 -5.45 -16.09 -14.14
CA LEU A 217 -6.00 -15.09 -15.07
C LEU A 217 -5.14 -13.83 -15.08
N ARG A 218 -4.70 -13.36 -13.92
CA ARG A 218 -3.81 -12.21 -13.80
C ARG A 218 -2.48 -12.42 -14.50
N ASN A 219 -1.88 -13.60 -14.34
CA ASN A 219 -0.64 -13.96 -15.02
C ASN A 219 -0.82 -14.07 -16.54
N PHE A 220 -2.01 -14.53 -16.98
CA PHE A 220 -2.34 -14.63 -18.40
C PHE A 220 -2.52 -13.27 -19.06
N PHE A 221 -3.25 -12.35 -18.43
CA PHE A 221 -3.49 -11.00 -18.98
C PHE A 221 -2.31 -10.05 -18.75
N GLY A 222 -1.35 -10.40 -17.90
CA GLY A 222 -0.20 -9.58 -17.54
C GLY A 222 -0.50 -8.56 -16.43
N ARG A 223 0.51 -8.27 -15.63
CA ARG A 223 0.40 -7.31 -14.52
C ARG A 223 0.32 -5.85 -14.99
N GLU A 224 0.83 -5.58 -16.19
CA GLU A 224 0.93 -4.23 -16.76
C GLU A 224 -0.37 -3.76 -17.42
N HIS A 225 -1.26 -4.69 -17.78
CA HIS A 225 -2.45 -4.40 -18.58
C HIS A 225 -3.78 -4.66 -17.86
N GLY A 226 -3.77 -5.21 -16.65
CA GLY A 226 -4.99 -5.53 -15.94
C GLY A 226 -4.89 -5.38 -14.43
N HIS A 227 -5.97 -4.87 -13.84
CA HIS A 227 -6.26 -4.99 -12.41
C HIS A 227 -7.50 -5.86 -12.27
N MET A 228 -7.41 -6.94 -11.53
CA MET A 228 -8.53 -7.83 -11.20
C MET A 228 -8.96 -7.66 -9.77
#